data_cab5a71dcbf9e59132721cabf27c3981
#
_entry.id   cab5a71dcbf9e59132721cabf27c3981
#
_cell.length_a   1.000
_cell.length_b   1.000
_cell.length_c   1.000
_cell.angle_alpha   90.00
_cell.angle_beta   90.00
_cell.angle_gamma   90.00
#
_symmetry.space_group_name_H-M   'P 1'
#
loop_
_entity.id
_entity.type
_entity.pdbx_description
1 polymer ?
#
loop_
_entity_poly.entity_id
_entity_poly.type
_entity_poly.pdbx_seq_one_letter_code
_entity_poly.pdbx_strand_id
1 'polypeptide(L)'
;MTFVHMAPAIRRSRPWDAGAVSGMFLEQIIVLALIQGITEFLPVSSSGHLILVPALTGWKDQGVLTDMVTNLGTLSAVIIYFWRDVVAMVRGTFDLVMRRSSAGARLALNVMIGTVPIVLVGLVMKATHLDDHIR
;
A
#
# COMPACT_ATOMS: atom_id res chain seq x y z
N MET A 1 23.43 48.43 22.67
CA MET A 1 23.13 47.72 21.41
C MET A 1 22.80 46.30 21.76
N THR A 2 21.52 45.97 21.89
CA THR A 2 21.03 44.68 22.38
C THR A 2 20.52 43.89 21.17
N PHE A 3 21.26 42.85 20.74
CA PHE A 3 20.85 41.93 19.68
C PHE A 3 19.74 41.02 20.21
N VAL A 4 18.51 41.30 19.83
CA VAL A 4 17.38 40.40 20.04
C VAL A 4 17.55 39.26 19.04
N HIS A 5 17.94 38.08 19.56
CA HIS A 5 18.04 36.83 18.81
C HIS A 5 16.61 36.34 18.54
N MET A 6 16.11 36.64 17.35
CA MET A 6 14.81 36.20 16.88
C MET A 6 14.91 34.73 16.49
N ALA A 7 14.59 33.82 17.42
CA ALA A 7 14.52 32.40 17.15
C ALA A 7 13.45 32.15 16.06
N PRO A 8 13.73 31.34 15.01
CA PRO A 8 12.75 31.01 14.01
C PRO A 8 11.59 30.27 14.67
N ALA A 9 10.38 30.78 14.50
CA ALA A 9 9.16 30.13 14.97
C ALA A 9 9.08 28.73 14.31
N ILE A 10 9.30 27.69 15.12
CA ILE A 10 9.06 26.30 14.73
C ILE A 10 7.56 26.21 14.45
N ARG A 11 7.21 26.27 13.17
CA ARG A 11 5.85 26.01 12.70
C ARG A 11 5.54 24.56 13.01
N ARG A 12 4.83 24.30 14.11
CA ARG A 12 4.30 22.96 14.41
C ARG A 12 3.38 22.56 13.25
N SER A 13 3.86 21.66 12.40
CA SER A 13 3.03 20.99 11.39
C SER A 13 1.89 20.29 12.13
N ARG A 14 0.67 20.66 11.80
CA ARG A 14 -0.52 20.02 12.37
C ARG A 14 -0.64 18.62 11.80
N PRO A 15 -1.02 17.60 12.60
CA PRO A 15 -1.03 16.20 12.18
C PRO A 15 -1.98 15.88 11.00
N TRP A 16 -2.73 16.88 10.53
CA TRP A 16 -3.74 16.75 9.47
C TRP A 16 -3.65 17.91 8.48
N ASP A 17 -2.46 18.34 8.14
CA ASP A 17 -2.30 19.20 6.97
C ASP A 17 -2.77 18.40 5.74
N ALA A 18 -4.10 18.42 5.56
CA ALA A 18 -4.79 17.94 4.36
C ALA A 18 -4.31 18.65 3.08
N GLY A 19 -3.32 19.53 3.22
CA GLY A 19 -2.63 20.22 2.14
C GLY A 19 -1.71 19.33 1.31
N ALA A 20 -1.48 18.08 1.69
CA ALA A 20 -0.63 17.21 0.87
C ALA A 20 -1.28 16.89 -0.49
N VAL A 21 -2.59 16.70 -0.52
CA VAL A 21 -3.32 16.43 -1.77
C VAL A 21 -3.68 17.75 -2.52
N SER A 22 -3.92 18.84 -1.80
CA SER A 22 -4.28 20.14 -2.41
C SER A 22 -3.11 20.91 -3.04
N GLY A 23 -1.87 20.41 -2.88
CA GLY A 23 -0.67 20.99 -3.51
C GLY A 23 -0.10 20.15 -4.64
N MET A 24 -0.69 18.98 -4.95
CA MET A 24 -0.25 18.12 -6.06
C MET A 24 -0.97 18.52 -7.34
N PHE A 25 -0.21 18.64 -8.43
CA PHE A 25 -0.81 18.80 -9.74
C PHE A 25 -1.48 17.49 -10.19
N LEU A 26 -2.59 17.60 -10.91
CA LEU A 26 -3.36 16.44 -11.41
C LEU A 26 -2.48 15.45 -12.19
N GLU A 27 -1.51 15.96 -12.94
CA GLU A 27 -0.52 15.15 -13.67
C GLU A 27 0.31 14.26 -12.74
N GLN A 28 0.73 14.77 -11.57
CA GLN A 28 1.48 13.99 -10.57
C GLN A 28 0.64 12.83 -10.04
N ILE A 29 -0.62 13.10 -9.71
CA ILE A 29 -1.56 12.09 -9.22
C ILE A 29 -1.77 11.00 -10.29
N ILE A 30 -1.94 11.37 -11.55
CA ILE A 30 -2.13 10.42 -12.66
C ILE A 30 -0.88 9.57 -12.84
N VAL A 31 0.31 10.17 -12.88
CA VAL A 31 1.57 9.44 -13.06
C VAL A 31 1.80 8.45 -11.90
N LEU A 32 1.60 8.89 -10.66
CA LEU A 32 1.75 8.02 -9.49
C LEU A 32 0.73 6.88 -9.49
N ALA A 33 -0.52 7.15 -9.85
CA ALA A 33 -1.57 6.13 -9.94
C ALA A 33 -1.27 5.09 -11.04
N LEU A 34 -0.72 5.51 -12.18
CA LEU A 34 -0.29 4.60 -13.26
C LEU A 34 0.89 3.73 -12.81
N ILE A 35 1.90 4.34 -12.19
CA ILE A 35 3.06 3.61 -11.66
C ILE A 35 2.60 2.61 -10.61
N GLN A 36 1.78 3.03 -9.66
CA GLN A 36 1.21 2.15 -8.64
C GLN A 36 0.44 0.99 -9.28
N GLY A 37 -0.45 1.26 -10.23
CA GLY A 37 -1.24 0.24 -10.92
C GLY A 37 -0.37 -0.79 -11.66
N ILE A 38 0.72 -0.37 -12.29
CA ILE A 38 1.64 -1.28 -12.99
C ILE A 38 2.49 -2.08 -11.99
N THR A 39 3.05 -1.42 -10.99
CA THR A 39 3.97 -2.06 -10.03
C THR A 39 3.26 -2.99 -9.05
N GLU A 40 1.96 -2.81 -8.82
CA GLU A 40 1.17 -3.73 -7.99
C GLU A 40 1.01 -5.12 -8.63
N PHE A 41 0.98 -5.21 -9.96
CA PHE A 41 0.92 -6.48 -10.69
C PHE A 41 2.30 -7.11 -10.91
N LEU A 42 3.36 -6.35 -10.78
CA LEU A 42 4.72 -6.88 -10.86
C LEU A 42 5.18 -7.27 -9.44
N PRO A 43 5.95 -8.35 -9.27
CA PRO A 43 6.49 -8.73 -7.96
C PRO A 43 7.65 -7.81 -7.55
N VAL A 44 7.42 -6.51 -7.59
CA VAL A 44 8.39 -5.43 -7.29
C VAL A 44 7.76 -4.52 -6.26
N SER A 45 8.55 -4.01 -5.32
CA SER A 45 8.06 -3.10 -4.30
C SER A 45 7.50 -1.80 -4.92
N SER A 46 6.18 -1.63 -4.88
CA SER A 46 5.52 -0.40 -5.32
C SER A 46 5.96 0.82 -4.51
N SER A 47 6.15 0.65 -3.20
CA SER A 47 6.61 1.72 -2.30
C SER A 47 7.99 2.28 -2.73
N GLY A 48 8.91 1.41 -3.19
CA GLY A 48 10.19 1.85 -3.70
C GLY A 48 10.06 2.76 -4.94
N HIS A 49 9.13 2.44 -5.85
CA HIS A 49 8.88 3.23 -7.05
C HIS A 49 8.21 4.57 -6.72
N LEU A 50 7.26 4.59 -5.78
CA LEU A 50 6.60 5.81 -5.36
C LEU A 50 7.56 6.81 -4.68
N ILE A 51 8.61 6.32 -4.00
CA ILE A 51 9.67 7.16 -3.44
C ILE A 51 10.64 7.63 -4.53
N LEU A 52 10.93 6.77 -5.51
CA LEU A 52 11.90 7.06 -6.56
C LEU A 52 11.42 8.16 -7.51
N VAL A 53 10.12 8.19 -7.83
CA VAL A 53 9.56 9.18 -8.76
C VAL A 53 9.75 10.62 -8.27
N PRO A 54 9.38 11.01 -7.04
CA PRO A 54 9.68 12.33 -6.52
C PRO A 54 11.17 12.64 -6.48
N ALA A 55 12.01 11.66 -6.14
CA ALA A 55 13.46 11.84 -6.08
C ALA A 55 14.07 12.14 -7.45
N LEU A 56 13.54 11.56 -8.53
CA LEU A 56 14.03 11.78 -9.90
C LEU A 56 13.43 13.04 -10.55
N THR A 57 12.19 13.37 -10.23
CA THR A 57 11.47 14.50 -10.85
C THR A 57 11.64 15.80 -10.08
N GLY A 58 12.17 15.76 -8.85
CA GLY A 58 12.21 16.91 -7.96
C GLY A 58 10.84 17.30 -7.39
N TRP A 59 9.84 16.43 -7.53
CA TRP A 59 8.53 16.65 -6.93
C TRP A 59 8.60 16.53 -5.41
N LYS A 60 7.66 17.18 -4.72
CA LYS A 60 7.51 16.95 -3.28
C LYS A 60 7.03 15.52 -3.05
N ASP A 61 7.59 14.87 -2.02
CA ASP A 61 7.08 13.59 -1.55
C ASP A 61 5.60 13.74 -1.18
N GLN A 62 4.78 12.87 -1.76
CA GLN A 62 3.33 12.84 -1.57
C GLN A 62 2.89 12.39 -0.18
N GLY A 63 3.77 11.78 0.58
CA GLY A 63 3.52 11.30 1.92
C GLY A 63 2.67 10.03 1.99
N VAL A 64 2.70 9.42 3.16
CA VAL A 64 2.07 8.10 3.45
C VAL A 64 0.58 8.07 3.14
N LEU A 65 -0.13 9.19 3.31
CA LEU A 65 -1.57 9.24 3.05
C LEU A 65 -1.90 9.02 1.57
N THR A 66 -1.14 9.63 0.66
CA THR A 66 -1.33 9.46 -0.79
C THR A 66 -1.01 8.03 -1.20
N ASP A 67 0.05 7.44 -0.63
CA ASP A 67 0.42 6.03 -0.87
C ASP A 67 -0.71 5.08 -0.43
N MET A 68 -1.31 5.33 0.73
CA MET A 68 -2.46 4.54 1.21
C MET A 68 -3.68 4.67 0.30
N VAL A 69 -3.99 5.88 -0.18
CA VAL A 69 -5.13 6.11 -1.07
C VAL A 69 -4.92 5.44 -2.43
N THR A 70 -3.71 5.52 -3.00
CA THR A 70 -3.39 4.84 -4.27
C THR A 70 -3.42 3.33 -4.13
N ASN A 71 -2.92 2.76 -3.04
CA ASN A 71 -3.03 1.34 -2.72
C ASN A 71 -4.50 0.89 -2.58
N LEU A 72 -5.32 1.67 -1.90
CA LEU A 72 -6.75 1.38 -1.78
C LEU A 72 -7.45 1.44 -3.14
N GLY A 73 -7.06 2.38 -4.00
CA GLY A 73 -7.56 2.50 -5.38
C GLY A 73 -7.24 1.26 -6.22
N THR A 74 -5.99 0.79 -6.22
CA THR A 74 -5.57 -0.42 -6.94
C THR A 74 -6.25 -1.68 -6.40
N LEU A 75 -6.34 -1.84 -5.08
CA LEU A 75 -7.06 -2.95 -4.46
C LEU A 75 -8.53 -2.97 -4.89
N SER A 76 -9.20 -1.80 -4.88
CA SER A 76 -10.59 -1.68 -5.32
C SER A 76 -10.75 -2.06 -6.80
N ALA A 77 -9.83 -1.61 -7.66
CA ALA A 77 -9.84 -1.95 -9.07
C ALA A 77 -9.67 -3.47 -9.30
N VAL A 78 -8.77 -4.12 -8.58
CA VAL A 78 -8.55 -5.58 -8.63
C VAL A 78 -9.81 -6.32 -8.18
N ILE A 79 -10.43 -5.92 -7.08
CA ILE A 79 -11.67 -6.53 -6.58
C ILE A 79 -12.81 -6.37 -7.60
N ILE A 80 -12.95 -5.20 -8.22
CA ILE A 80 -13.96 -4.95 -9.25
C ILE A 80 -13.68 -5.80 -10.50
N TYR A 81 -12.44 -5.89 -10.94
CA TYR A 81 -12.07 -6.68 -12.12
C TYR A 81 -12.28 -8.17 -11.91
N PHE A 82 -11.85 -8.70 -10.76
CA PHE A 82 -11.96 -10.12 -10.40
C PHE A 82 -13.16 -10.43 -9.51
N TRP A 83 -14.22 -9.60 -9.53
CA TRP A 83 -15.34 -9.73 -8.61
C TRP A 83 -15.97 -11.12 -8.61
N ARG A 84 -15.99 -11.80 -9.76
CA ARG A 84 -16.55 -13.16 -9.87
C ARG A 84 -15.71 -14.18 -9.12
N ASP A 85 -14.39 -14.07 -9.22
CA ASP A 85 -13.45 -14.94 -8.51
C ASP A 85 -13.45 -14.65 -7.01
N VAL A 86 -13.55 -13.38 -6.63
CA VAL A 86 -13.70 -12.97 -5.23
C VAL A 86 -14.98 -13.56 -4.63
N VAL A 87 -16.11 -13.47 -5.33
CA VAL A 87 -17.39 -14.07 -4.86
C VAL A 87 -17.29 -15.60 -4.81
N ALA A 88 -16.65 -16.22 -5.82
CA ALA A 88 -16.44 -17.67 -5.83
C ALA A 88 -15.55 -18.11 -4.66
N MET A 89 -14.52 -17.37 -4.34
CA MET A 89 -13.61 -17.63 -3.23
C MET A 89 -14.32 -17.47 -1.88
N VAL A 90 -15.10 -16.41 -1.70
CA VAL A 90 -15.89 -16.19 -0.47
C VAL A 90 -16.88 -17.35 -0.25
N ARG A 91 -17.67 -17.71 -1.28
CA ARG A 91 -18.57 -18.87 -1.21
C ARG A 91 -17.82 -20.17 -0.97
N GLY A 92 -16.68 -20.35 -1.64
CA GLY A 92 -15.81 -21.52 -1.48
C GLY A 92 -15.24 -21.66 -0.07
N THR A 93 -15.00 -20.56 0.62
CA THR A 93 -14.59 -20.58 2.04
C THR A 93 -15.72 -21.15 2.92
N PHE A 94 -16.97 -20.78 2.67
CA PHE A 94 -18.13 -21.37 3.35
C PHE A 94 -18.27 -22.86 3.02
N ASP A 95 -18.05 -23.27 1.75
CA ASP A 95 -18.06 -24.68 1.34
C ASP A 95 -16.98 -25.49 2.05
N LEU A 96 -15.77 -24.92 2.23
CA LEU A 96 -14.68 -25.55 3.00
C LEU A 96 -15.09 -25.81 4.46
N VAL A 97 -15.73 -24.85 5.11
CA VAL A 97 -16.22 -24.99 6.48
C VAL A 97 -17.28 -26.08 6.54
N MET A 98 -18.13 -26.19 5.52
CA MET A 98 -19.18 -27.24 5.42
C MET A 98 -18.65 -28.57 4.85
N ARG A 99 -17.33 -28.72 4.64
CA ARG A 99 -16.67 -29.90 4.04
C ARG A 99 -17.23 -30.28 2.66
N ARG A 100 -17.68 -29.29 1.89
CA ARG A 100 -18.15 -29.46 0.51
C ARG A 100 -16.99 -29.20 -0.46
N SER A 101 -16.79 -30.10 -1.42
CA SER A 101 -15.81 -29.90 -2.48
C SER A 101 -16.42 -29.10 -3.62
N SER A 102 -16.05 -27.83 -3.76
CA SER A 102 -16.41 -26.98 -4.90
C SER A 102 -15.16 -26.40 -5.56
N ALA A 103 -15.29 -25.88 -6.78
CA ALA A 103 -14.21 -25.19 -7.45
C ALA A 103 -13.75 -23.96 -6.65
N GLY A 104 -14.69 -23.23 -6.04
CA GLY A 104 -14.40 -22.12 -5.15
C GLY A 104 -13.67 -22.55 -3.87
N ALA A 105 -14.02 -23.69 -3.30
CA ALA A 105 -13.32 -24.27 -2.13
C ALA A 105 -11.85 -24.57 -2.44
N ARG A 106 -11.57 -25.15 -3.60
CA ARG A 106 -10.18 -25.39 -4.05
C ARG A 106 -9.41 -24.10 -4.28
N LEU A 107 -10.05 -23.09 -4.89
CA LEU A 107 -9.44 -21.78 -5.08
C LEU A 107 -9.09 -21.13 -3.73
N ALA A 108 -10.05 -21.10 -2.80
CA ALA A 108 -9.83 -20.56 -1.46
C ALA A 108 -8.70 -21.29 -0.72
N LEU A 109 -8.68 -22.63 -0.79
CA LEU A 109 -7.64 -23.45 -0.16
C LEU A 109 -6.26 -23.15 -0.75
N ASN A 110 -6.13 -23.06 -2.07
CA ASN A 110 -4.87 -22.75 -2.74
C ASN A 110 -4.35 -21.36 -2.34
N VAL A 111 -5.23 -20.35 -2.26
CA VAL A 111 -4.86 -19.01 -1.80
C VAL A 111 -4.40 -19.04 -0.33
N MET A 112 -5.11 -19.75 0.54
CA MET A 112 -4.73 -19.91 1.94
C MET A 112 -3.35 -20.59 2.07
N ILE A 113 -3.12 -21.70 1.38
CA ILE A 113 -1.84 -22.42 1.40
C ILE A 113 -0.71 -21.53 0.87
N GLY A 114 -0.95 -20.80 -0.23
CA GLY A 114 0.04 -19.88 -0.80
C GLY A 114 0.35 -18.68 0.11
N THR A 115 -0.58 -18.28 0.97
CA THR A 115 -0.39 -17.16 1.90
C THR A 115 0.40 -17.55 3.15
N VAL A 116 0.31 -18.82 3.58
CA VAL A 116 0.98 -19.31 4.81
C VAL A 116 2.48 -19.00 4.83
N PRO A 117 3.30 -19.33 3.80
CA PRO A 117 4.74 -19.07 3.86
C PRO A 117 5.07 -17.59 3.99
N ILE A 118 4.30 -16.69 3.34
CA ILE A 118 4.52 -15.24 3.41
C ILE A 118 4.23 -14.75 4.83
N VAL A 119 3.14 -15.21 5.43
CA VAL A 119 2.77 -14.85 6.81
C VAL A 119 3.82 -15.37 7.81
N LEU A 120 4.32 -16.59 7.63
CA LEU A 120 5.36 -17.15 8.49
C LEU A 120 6.66 -16.34 8.42
N VAL A 121 7.11 -16.01 7.20
CA VAL A 121 8.30 -15.17 7.01
C VAL A 121 8.10 -13.80 7.65
N GLY A 122 6.96 -13.15 7.43
CA GLY A 122 6.65 -11.85 8.03
C GLY A 122 6.62 -11.89 9.55
N LEU A 123 6.06 -12.95 10.15
CA LEU A 123 6.05 -13.15 11.59
C LEU A 123 7.46 -13.37 12.15
N VAL A 124 8.29 -14.16 11.46
CA VAL A 124 9.69 -14.40 11.87
C VAL A 124 10.48 -13.08 11.80
N MET A 125 10.36 -12.32 10.72
CA MET A 125 11.03 -11.03 10.57
C MET A 125 10.62 -10.07 11.70
N LYS A 126 9.33 -9.98 12.00
CA LYS A 126 8.81 -9.15 13.09
C LYS A 126 9.30 -9.63 14.45
N ALA A 127 9.33 -10.93 14.71
CA ALA A 127 9.77 -11.49 15.98
C ALA A 127 11.29 -11.33 16.21
N THR A 128 12.07 -11.29 15.15
CA THR A 128 13.54 -11.11 15.23
C THR A 128 13.98 -9.66 15.16
N HIS A 129 13.05 -8.69 15.14
CA HIS A 129 13.32 -7.25 14.97
C HIS A 129 14.24 -6.93 13.77
N LEU A 130 14.28 -7.80 12.79
CA LEU A 130 15.06 -7.63 11.56
C LEU A 130 14.59 -6.40 10.75
N ASP A 131 13.33 -6.02 10.89
CA ASP A 131 12.74 -4.83 10.29
C ASP A 131 13.35 -3.52 10.82
N ASP A 132 13.77 -3.47 12.08
CA ASP A 132 14.44 -2.30 12.67
C ASP A 132 15.89 -2.11 12.15
N HIS A 133 16.48 -3.15 11.56
CA HIS A 133 17.88 -3.12 11.06
C HIS A 133 17.98 -2.81 9.57
N ILE A 134 16.87 -2.85 8.83
CA ILE A 134 16.81 -2.68 7.36
C ILE A 134 16.31 -1.28 6.96
N ARG A 135 15.92 -0.47 7.95
CA ARG A 135 15.47 0.93 7.74
C ARG A 135 16.58 1.93 7.88
#